data_3718d2f61c81a1126819d76259c8f357
#
_entry.id   3718d2f61c81a1126819d76259c8f357
#
_cell.length_a   1.000
_cell.length_b   1.000
_cell.length_c   1.000
_cell.angle_alpha   90.00
_cell.angle_beta   90.00
_cell.angle_gamma   90.00
#
_symmetry.space_group_name_H-M   'P 1'
#
loop_
_entity.id
_entity.type
_entity.pdbx_description
1 polymer ?
#
loop_
_entity_poly.entity_id
_entity_poly.type
_entity_poly.pdbx_seq_one_letter_code
_entity_poly.pdbx_strand_id
1 'polypeptide(L)'
;MYAKIMKHFYGITGPLDEYKRGEINRLGNNVILPLFFLLLLSTFVAIMAAYALGPAAAEAILLSYGGFNLFVLMGAMTYLGVAAARLHLTDYEVTAAQLPHARWALLGRTLLMGLAFTVLFHLLSIFMAWLDGAGSFGQLLGLPANLKNSLVAGGVWTLLMLGVAWHRLKVIGD
;
A
#
# COMPACT_ATOMS: atom_id res chain seq x y z
N MET A 1 15.68 13.26 8.87
CA MET A 1 14.64 12.26 9.14
C MET A 1 13.52 12.33 8.11
N TYR A 2 12.90 13.46 7.85
CA TYR A 2 11.81 13.69 6.89
C TYR A 2 12.11 13.20 5.46
N ALA A 3 13.27 13.55 4.89
CA ALA A 3 13.66 13.12 3.54
C ALA A 3 13.76 11.58 3.37
N LYS A 4 14.16 10.86 4.44
CA LYS A 4 14.18 9.38 4.41
C LYS A 4 12.78 8.79 4.35
N ILE A 5 11.84 9.36 5.12
CA ILE A 5 10.42 8.94 5.13
C ILE A 5 9.81 9.19 3.76
N MET A 6 10.00 10.39 3.19
CA MET A 6 9.50 10.71 1.85
C MET A 6 10.04 9.75 0.79
N LYS A 7 11.35 9.50 0.77
CA LYS A 7 11.95 8.54 -0.18
C LYS A 7 11.34 7.15 -0.04
N HIS A 8 11.16 6.69 1.19
CA HIS A 8 10.61 5.37 1.43
C HIS A 8 9.14 5.29 0.99
N PHE A 9 8.33 6.30 1.36
CA PHE A 9 6.90 6.35 1.05
C PHE A 9 6.62 6.41 -0.46
N TYR A 10 7.35 7.25 -1.20
CA TYR A 10 7.19 7.39 -2.64
C TYR A 10 8.05 6.41 -3.46
N GLY A 11 8.87 5.56 -2.81
CA GLY A 11 9.74 4.60 -3.48
C GLY A 11 10.84 5.25 -4.34
N ILE A 12 11.32 6.43 -3.93
CA ILE A 12 12.33 7.20 -4.67
C ILE A 12 13.72 6.63 -4.41
N THR A 13 14.40 6.29 -5.50
CA THR A 13 15.79 5.86 -5.50
C THR A 13 16.68 7.03 -5.97
N GLY A 14 17.82 7.23 -5.34
CA GLY A 14 18.72 8.33 -5.70
C GLY A 14 18.55 9.61 -4.85
N PRO A 15 19.23 10.71 -5.21
CA PRO A 15 19.15 11.99 -4.48
C PRO A 15 17.74 12.60 -4.59
N LEU A 16 17.31 13.24 -3.53
CA LEU A 16 16.08 14.02 -3.51
C LEU A 16 16.46 15.48 -3.78
N ASP A 17 16.48 15.85 -5.06
CA ASP A 17 16.73 17.22 -5.50
C ASP A 17 15.53 18.15 -5.19
N GLU A 18 15.70 19.44 -5.39
CA GLU A 18 14.67 20.43 -5.11
C GLU A 18 13.43 20.24 -5.99
N TYR A 19 13.60 19.85 -7.25
CA TYR A 19 12.51 19.57 -8.16
C TYR A 19 11.64 18.41 -7.65
N LYS A 20 12.27 17.24 -7.41
CA LYS A 20 11.56 16.06 -6.87
C LYS A 20 10.87 16.37 -5.56
N ARG A 21 11.52 17.13 -4.68
CA ARG A 21 10.94 17.55 -3.41
C ARG A 21 9.74 18.47 -3.59
N GLY A 22 9.82 19.42 -4.51
CA GLY A 22 8.73 20.33 -4.85
C GLY A 22 7.51 19.58 -5.38
N GLU A 23 7.72 18.68 -6.35
CA GLU A 23 6.64 17.88 -6.94
C GLU A 23 5.97 16.93 -5.93
N ILE A 24 6.77 16.28 -5.06
CA ILE A 24 6.21 15.42 -4.00
C ILE A 24 5.34 16.23 -3.04
N ASN A 25 5.80 17.41 -2.62
CA ASN A 25 5.02 18.27 -1.74
C ASN A 25 3.73 18.72 -2.41
N ARG A 26 3.77 19.07 -3.71
CA ARG A 26 2.60 19.44 -4.50
C ARG A 26 1.60 18.29 -4.59
N LEU A 27 2.07 17.09 -4.93
CA LEU A 27 1.23 15.90 -4.99
C LEU A 27 0.62 15.55 -3.63
N GLY A 28 1.44 15.60 -2.58
CA GLY A 28 0.98 15.35 -1.21
C GLY A 28 -0.11 16.33 -0.78
N ASN A 29 0.07 17.61 -1.02
CA ASN A 29 -0.92 18.65 -0.68
C ASN A 29 -2.22 18.49 -1.47
N ASN A 30 -2.13 18.16 -2.78
CA ASN A 30 -3.30 17.93 -3.63
C ASN A 30 -4.15 16.72 -3.18
N VAL A 31 -3.56 15.78 -2.47
CA VAL A 31 -4.26 14.60 -1.94
C VAL A 31 -4.71 14.80 -0.51
N ILE A 32 -3.84 15.37 0.36
CA ILE A 32 -4.10 15.45 1.79
C ILE A 32 -5.29 16.35 2.12
N LEU A 33 -5.44 17.47 1.42
CA LEU A 33 -6.54 18.40 1.67
C LEU A 33 -7.92 17.78 1.35
N PRO A 34 -8.17 17.26 0.11
CA PRO A 34 -9.43 16.59 -0.18
C PRO A 34 -9.66 15.37 0.72
N LEU A 35 -8.61 14.58 0.99
CA LEU A 35 -8.70 13.40 1.84
C LEU A 35 -9.12 13.77 3.26
N PHE A 36 -8.55 14.84 3.83
CA PHE A 36 -8.89 15.31 5.17
C PHE A 36 -10.37 15.66 5.26
N PHE A 37 -10.90 16.48 4.33
CA PHE A 37 -12.31 16.87 4.33
C PHE A 37 -13.23 15.68 4.09
N LEU A 38 -12.84 14.77 3.21
CA LEU A 38 -13.64 13.59 2.90
C LEU A 38 -13.74 12.64 4.09
N LEU A 39 -12.62 12.39 4.78
CA LEU A 39 -12.60 11.55 5.98
C LEU A 39 -13.34 12.22 7.14
N LEU A 40 -13.21 13.54 7.31
CA LEU A 40 -13.95 14.29 8.33
C LEU A 40 -15.45 14.21 8.09
N LEU A 41 -15.90 14.45 6.84
CA LEU A 41 -17.29 14.40 6.47
C LEU A 41 -17.87 13.00 6.63
N SER A 42 -17.15 11.96 6.17
CA SER A 42 -17.60 10.57 6.31
C SER A 42 -17.73 10.14 7.77
N THR A 43 -16.80 10.60 8.62
CA THR A 43 -16.87 10.35 10.06
C THR A 43 -18.10 11.00 10.67
N PHE A 44 -18.36 12.26 10.32
CA PHE A 44 -19.54 12.97 10.80
C PHE A 44 -20.85 12.28 10.37
N VAL A 45 -20.92 11.90 9.07
CA VAL A 45 -22.11 11.17 8.55
C VAL A 45 -22.30 9.84 9.26
N ALA A 46 -21.22 9.07 9.51
CA ALA A 46 -21.31 7.80 10.22
C ALA A 46 -21.81 7.97 11.65
N ILE A 47 -21.34 8.99 12.37
CA ILE A 47 -21.80 9.30 13.73
C ILE A 47 -23.28 9.67 13.73
N MET A 48 -23.69 10.56 12.82
CA MET A 48 -25.09 10.98 12.71
C MET A 48 -26.02 9.83 12.34
N ALA A 49 -25.59 8.95 11.42
CA ALA A 49 -26.34 7.75 11.05
C ALA A 49 -26.46 6.78 12.23
N ALA A 50 -25.40 6.56 12.99
CA ALA A 50 -25.43 5.70 14.17
C ALA A 50 -26.39 6.25 15.24
N TYR A 51 -26.40 7.56 15.43
CA TYR A 51 -27.34 8.20 16.36
C TYR A 51 -28.80 8.09 15.90
N ALA A 52 -29.04 8.33 14.60
CA ALA A 52 -30.39 8.35 14.03
C ALA A 52 -31.00 6.94 13.90
N LEU A 53 -30.21 5.94 13.53
CA LEU A 53 -30.68 4.57 13.28
C LEU A 53 -30.56 3.64 14.48
N GLY A 54 -29.86 4.06 15.53
CA GLY A 54 -29.71 3.35 16.77
C GLY A 54 -28.78 2.13 16.73
N PRO A 55 -28.65 1.41 17.87
CA PRO A 55 -27.64 0.36 18.05
C PRO A 55 -27.79 -0.83 17.08
N ALA A 56 -29.00 -1.14 16.65
CA ALA A 56 -29.25 -2.26 15.73
C ALA A 56 -28.59 -2.08 14.35
N ALA A 57 -28.35 -0.82 13.94
CA ALA A 57 -27.69 -0.51 12.67
C ALA A 57 -26.17 -0.28 12.81
N ALA A 58 -25.63 -0.30 14.03
CA ALA A 58 -24.24 0.11 14.31
C ALA A 58 -23.21 -0.72 13.54
N GLU A 59 -23.39 -2.03 13.42
CA GLU A 59 -22.50 -2.93 12.69
C GLU A 59 -22.45 -2.58 11.19
N ALA A 60 -23.63 -2.43 10.57
CA ALA A 60 -23.70 -2.07 9.14
C ALA A 60 -23.09 -0.69 8.86
N ILE A 61 -23.29 0.28 9.77
CA ILE A 61 -22.69 1.61 9.67
C ILE A 61 -21.17 1.52 9.78
N LEU A 62 -20.66 0.77 10.74
CA LEU A 62 -19.22 0.60 10.96
C LEU A 62 -18.53 -0.05 9.74
N LEU A 63 -19.12 -1.12 9.19
CA LEU A 63 -18.61 -1.81 8.02
C LEU A 63 -18.65 -0.90 6.78
N SER A 64 -19.76 -0.18 6.57
CA SER A 64 -19.90 0.77 5.46
C SER A 64 -18.90 1.92 5.55
N TYR A 65 -18.73 2.50 6.74
CA TYR A 65 -17.78 3.55 7.01
C TYR A 65 -16.35 3.09 6.82
N GLY A 66 -15.98 1.91 7.37
CA GLY A 66 -14.66 1.33 7.22
C GLY A 66 -14.36 0.99 5.76
N GLY A 67 -15.28 0.37 5.04
CA GLY A 67 -15.17 0.05 3.63
C GLY A 67 -15.00 1.30 2.76
N PHE A 68 -15.80 2.34 3.00
CA PHE A 68 -15.68 3.62 2.30
C PHE A 68 -14.30 4.27 2.52
N ASN A 69 -13.84 4.36 3.76
CA ASN A 69 -12.54 4.94 4.07
C ASN A 69 -11.39 4.16 3.45
N LEU A 70 -11.46 2.83 3.48
CA LEU A 70 -10.46 1.98 2.82
C LEU A 70 -10.43 2.23 1.31
N PHE A 71 -11.59 2.31 0.66
CA PHE A 71 -11.70 2.62 -0.77
C PHE A 71 -11.09 3.98 -1.11
N VAL A 72 -11.38 5.00 -0.32
CA VAL A 72 -10.85 6.36 -0.47
C VAL A 72 -9.32 6.39 -0.31
N LEU A 73 -8.81 5.73 0.73
CA LEU A 73 -7.36 5.63 0.96
C LEU A 73 -6.64 4.90 -0.18
N MET A 74 -7.21 3.79 -0.66
CA MET A 74 -6.65 3.06 -1.81
C MET A 74 -6.67 3.91 -3.08
N GLY A 75 -7.74 4.66 -3.33
CA GLY A 75 -7.83 5.62 -4.43
C GLY A 75 -6.74 6.70 -4.36
N ALA A 76 -6.56 7.29 -3.17
CA ALA A 76 -5.52 8.29 -2.92
C ALA A 76 -4.11 7.72 -3.15
N MET A 77 -3.81 6.53 -2.64
CA MET A 77 -2.51 5.86 -2.85
C MET A 77 -2.26 5.52 -4.32
N THR A 78 -3.30 5.05 -5.03
CA THR A 78 -3.21 4.76 -6.46
C THR A 78 -2.93 6.04 -7.25
N TYR A 79 -3.65 7.13 -6.95
CA TYR A 79 -3.40 8.43 -7.58
C TYR A 79 -1.96 8.91 -7.35
N LEU A 80 -1.48 8.87 -6.09
CA LEU A 80 -0.10 9.26 -5.76
C LEU A 80 0.93 8.40 -6.52
N GLY A 81 0.72 7.10 -6.59
CA GLY A 81 1.61 6.17 -7.31
C GLY A 81 1.65 6.46 -8.81
N VAL A 82 0.49 6.66 -9.44
CA VAL A 82 0.39 6.97 -10.88
C VAL A 82 0.98 8.35 -11.18
N ALA A 83 0.67 9.36 -10.38
CA ALA A 83 1.18 10.72 -10.55
C ALA A 83 2.71 10.78 -10.37
N ALA A 84 3.25 10.12 -9.36
CA ALA A 84 4.69 10.01 -9.14
C ALA A 84 5.40 9.29 -10.31
N ALA A 85 4.78 8.25 -10.86
CA ALA A 85 5.31 7.54 -12.04
C ALA A 85 5.29 8.42 -13.30
N ARG A 86 4.20 9.18 -13.55
CA ARG A 86 4.09 10.11 -14.69
C ARG A 86 5.12 11.23 -14.63
N LEU A 87 5.49 11.68 -13.44
CA LEU A 87 6.51 12.71 -13.23
C LEU A 87 7.94 12.13 -13.16
N HIS A 88 8.11 10.85 -13.46
CA HIS A 88 9.41 10.15 -13.41
C HIS A 88 10.12 10.25 -12.04
N LEU A 89 9.39 10.53 -10.96
CA LEU A 89 9.95 10.67 -9.62
C LEU A 89 10.46 9.34 -9.05
N THR A 90 9.92 8.23 -9.56
CA THR A 90 10.19 6.87 -9.08
C THR A 90 11.10 6.07 -10.01
N ASP A 91 11.59 6.67 -11.09
CA ASP A 91 12.51 6.01 -12.02
C ASP A 91 13.83 5.69 -11.32
N TYR A 92 14.32 4.48 -11.58
CA TYR A 92 15.58 3.99 -11.07
C TYR A 92 16.60 4.00 -12.22
N GLU A 93 17.37 5.07 -12.28
CA GLU A 93 18.35 5.29 -13.33
C GLU A 93 19.65 4.52 -13.02
N VAL A 94 20.09 3.71 -13.97
CA VAL A 94 21.32 2.91 -13.87
C VAL A 94 22.09 2.97 -15.19
N THR A 95 23.40 2.89 -15.11
CA THR A 95 24.24 2.70 -16.31
C THR A 95 24.10 1.27 -16.84
N ALA A 96 24.46 1.06 -18.12
CA ALA A 96 24.43 -0.27 -18.73
C ALA A 96 25.28 -1.29 -17.96
N ALA A 97 26.41 -0.87 -17.41
CA ALA A 97 27.31 -1.70 -16.59
C ALA A 97 26.69 -2.13 -15.26
N GLN A 98 25.85 -1.28 -14.65
CA GLN A 98 25.19 -1.54 -13.37
C GLN A 98 23.89 -2.35 -13.49
N LEU A 99 23.33 -2.47 -14.69
CA LEU A 99 22.03 -3.07 -14.94
C LEU A 99 21.88 -4.49 -14.37
N PRO A 100 22.84 -5.43 -14.54
CA PRO A 100 22.69 -6.78 -13.99
C PRO A 100 22.59 -6.76 -12.46
N HIS A 101 23.45 -5.99 -11.81
CA HIS A 101 23.46 -5.87 -10.34
C HIS A 101 22.17 -5.24 -9.82
N ALA A 102 21.68 -4.19 -10.48
CA ALA A 102 20.43 -3.52 -10.14
C ALA A 102 19.23 -4.46 -10.25
N ARG A 103 19.16 -5.31 -11.29
CA ARG A 103 18.11 -6.31 -11.44
C ARG A 103 18.08 -7.32 -10.31
N TRP A 104 19.23 -7.85 -9.90
CA TRP A 104 19.31 -8.80 -8.79
C TRP A 104 18.95 -8.15 -7.45
N ALA A 105 19.45 -6.95 -7.18
CA ALA A 105 19.11 -6.20 -5.97
C ALA A 105 17.61 -5.90 -5.89
N LEU A 106 17.01 -5.53 -7.02
CA LEU A 106 15.58 -5.25 -7.14
C LEU A 106 14.75 -6.52 -6.91
N LEU A 107 15.14 -7.65 -7.52
CA LEU A 107 14.50 -8.94 -7.31
C LEU A 107 14.53 -9.35 -5.83
N GLY A 108 15.72 -9.31 -5.21
CA GLY A 108 15.87 -9.65 -3.79
C GLY A 108 15.01 -8.79 -2.87
N ARG A 109 14.99 -7.47 -3.12
CA ARG A 109 14.15 -6.52 -2.35
C ARG A 109 12.66 -6.80 -2.53
N THR A 110 12.23 -7.07 -3.76
CA THR A 110 10.80 -7.34 -4.06
C THR A 110 10.36 -8.66 -3.43
N LEU A 111 11.20 -9.70 -3.49
CA LEU A 111 10.93 -10.98 -2.83
C LEU A 111 10.83 -10.83 -1.30
N LEU A 112 11.73 -10.08 -0.68
CA LEU A 112 11.66 -9.81 0.76
C LEU A 112 10.39 -9.07 1.15
N MET A 113 10.00 -8.05 0.38
CA MET A 113 8.74 -7.32 0.60
C MET A 113 7.52 -8.21 0.38
N GLY A 114 7.57 -9.09 -0.62
CA GLY A 114 6.51 -10.08 -0.89
C GLY A 114 6.34 -11.07 0.24
N LEU A 115 7.45 -11.55 0.80
CA LEU A 115 7.42 -12.43 1.98
C LEU A 115 6.82 -11.71 3.20
N ALA A 116 7.26 -10.49 3.46
CA ALA A 116 6.72 -9.68 4.56
C ALA A 116 5.21 -9.43 4.39
N PHE A 117 4.76 -9.12 3.16
CA PHE A 117 3.34 -8.98 2.85
C PHE A 117 2.57 -10.28 3.07
N THR A 118 3.11 -11.42 2.62
CA THR A 118 2.49 -12.75 2.79
C THR A 118 2.29 -13.07 4.27
N VAL A 119 3.31 -12.84 5.11
CA VAL A 119 3.23 -13.07 6.55
C VAL A 119 2.20 -12.15 7.19
N LEU A 120 2.23 -10.86 6.88
CA LEU A 120 1.28 -9.89 7.42
C LEU A 120 -0.16 -10.23 7.02
N PHE A 121 -0.39 -10.56 5.74
CA PHE A 121 -1.69 -10.95 5.23
C PHE A 121 -2.20 -12.24 5.89
N HIS A 122 -1.31 -13.21 6.11
CA HIS A 122 -1.65 -14.46 6.80
C HIS A 122 -2.09 -14.19 8.24
N LEU A 123 -1.31 -13.40 8.99
CA LEU A 123 -1.64 -13.05 10.37
C LEU A 123 -2.95 -12.26 10.48
N LEU A 124 -3.19 -11.31 9.56
CA LEU A 124 -4.41 -10.53 9.51
C LEU A 124 -5.63 -11.41 9.20
N SER A 125 -5.51 -12.31 8.22
CA SER A 125 -6.58 -13.23 7.85
C SER A 125 -6.96 -14.17 9.01
N ILE A 126 -5.96 -14.68 9.73
CA ILE A 126 -6.18 -15.51 10.90
C ILE A 126 -6.84 -14.71 12.03
N PHE A 127 -6.38 -13.49 12.25
CA PHE A 127 -6.93 -12.61 13.26
C PHE A 127 -8.43 -12.34 13.02
N MET A 128 -8.80 -12.07 11.77
CA MET A 128 -10.20 -11.89 11.38
C MET A 128 -11.01 -13.18 11.60
N ALA A 129 -10.53 -14.33 11.13
CA ALA A 129 -11.19 -15.61 11.33
C ALA A 129 -11.35 -15.99 12.83
N TRP A 130 -10.38 -15.63 13.65
CA TRP A 130 -10.45 -15.82 15.10
C TRP A 130 -11.52 -14.92 15.74
N LEU A 131 -11.62 -13.66 15.34
CA LEU A 131 -12.68 -12.75 15.79
C LEU A 131 -14.08 -13.26 15.39
N ASP A 132 -14.20 -13.88 14.22
CA ASP A 132 -15.46 -14.50 13.74
C ASP A 132 -15.78 -15.84 14.44
N GLY A 133 -14.93 -16.29 15.39
CA GLY A 133 -15.16 -17.53 16.15
C GLY A 133 -14.89 -18.81 15.36
N ALA A 134 -14.17 -18.75 14.25
CA ALA A 134 -13.89 -19.90 13.36
C ALA A 134 -12.98 -20.96 14.01
N GLY A 135 -12.38 -20.67 15.16
CA GLY A 135 -11.51 -21.58 15.91
C GLY A 135 -10.49 -20.87 16.79
N SER A 136 -9.61 -21.62 17.45
CA SER A 136 -8.52 -21.01 18.20
C SER A 136 -7.43 -20.45 17.26
N PHE A 137 -6.79 -19.35 17.65
CA PHE A 137 -5.74 -18.70 16.84
C PHE A 137 -4.64 -19.68 16.40
N GLY A 138 -4.19 -20.56 17.31
CA GLY A 138 -3.16 -21.56 17.01
C GLY A 138 -3.61 -22.61 15.99
N GLN A 139 -4.87 -23.04 16.03
CA GLN A 139 -5.44 -23.96 15.03
C GLN A 139 -5.52 -23.28 13.66
N LEU A 140 -6.01 -22.05 13.61
CA LEU A 140 -6.15 -21.27 12.37
C LEU A 140 -4.78 -20.97 11.74
N LEU A 141 -3.74 -20.79 12.54
CA LEU A 141 -2.37 -20.54 12.06
C LEU A 141 -1.82 -21.71 11.24
N GLY A 142 -2.09 -22.94 11.68
CA GLY A 142 -1.61 -24.15 11.02
C GLY A 142 -2.53 -24.71 9.92
N LEU A 143 -3.67 -24.11 9.67
CA LEU A 143 -4.62 -24.59 8.65
C LEU A 143 -4.03 -24.47 7.23
N PRO A 144 -3.89 -25.61 6.49
CA PRO A 144 -3.31 -25.56 5.14
C PRO A 144 -4.05 -24.65 4.17
N ALA A 145 -5.38 -24.52 4.33
CA ALA A 145 -6.19 -23.63 3.49
C ALA A 145 -5.81 -22.15 3.67
N ASN A 146 -5.63 -21.71 4.91
CA ASN A 146 -5.23 -20.33 5.22
C ASN A 146 -3.83 -20.03 4.70
N LEU A 147 -2.90 -20.96 4.89
CA LEU A 147 -1.53 -20.83 4.39
C LEU A 147 -1.52 -20.77 2.86
N LYS A 148 -2.25 -21.65 2.16
CA LYS A 148 -2.38 -21.64 0.71
C LYS A 148 -2.91 -20.31 0.19
N ASN A 149 -4.00 -19.79 0.80
CA ASN A 149 -4.59 -18.52 0.38
C ASN A 149 -3.61 -17.35 0.55
N SER A 150 -2.88 -17.33 1.65
CA SER A 150 -1.88 -16.28 1.92
C SER A 150 -0.69 -16.37 0.97
N LEU A 151 -0.21 -17.57 0.65
CA LEU A 151 0.86 -17.77 -0.34
C LEU A 151 0.42 -17.34 -1.74
N VAL A 152 -0.81 -17.64 -2.15
CA VAL A 152 -1.36 -17.21 -3.45
C VAL A 152 -1.46 -15.69 -3.48
N ALA A 153 -2.06 -15.06 -2.46
CA ALA A 153 -2.18 -13.61 -2.39
C ALA A 153 -0.82 -12.91 -2.41
N GLY A 154 0.13 -13.40 -1.60
CA GLY A 154 1.49 -12.89 -1.54
C GLY A 154 2.27 -13.09 -2.84
N GLY A 155 2.10 -14.23 -3.49
CA GLY A 155 2.71 -14.53 -4.79
C GLY A 155 2.21 -13.58 -5.89
N VAL A 156 0.89 -13.41 -6.00
CA VAL A 156 0.28 -12.48 -6.95
C VAL A 156 0.77 -11.05 -6.71
N TRP A 157 0.76 -10.60 -5.44
CA TRP A 157 1.24 -9.27 -5.08
C TRP A 157 2.73 -9.08 -5.43
N THR A 158 3.57 -10.08 -5.14
CA THR A 158 5.00 -10.05 -5.44
C THR A 158 5.26 -9.93 -6.95
N LEU A 159 4.54 -10.70 -7.77
CA LEU A 159 4.66 -10.64 -9.23
C LEU A 159 4.25 -9.27 -9.78
N LEU A 160 3.15 -8.70 -9.29
CA LEU A 160 2.71 -7.36 -9.67
C LEU A 160 3.75 -6.30 -9.31
N MET A 161 4.28 -6.34 -8.08
CA MET A 161 5.31 -5.40 -7.64
C MET A 161 6.63 -5.56 -8.40
N LEU A 162 6.99 -6.79 -8.78
CA LEU A 162 8.16 -7.04 -9.63
C LEU A 162 7.99 -6.41 -11.01
N GLY A 163 6.82 -6.55 -11.62
CA GLY A 163 6.49 -5.89 -12.89
C GLY A 163 6.60 -4.38 -12.81
N VAL A 164 6.04 -3.76 -11.76
CA VAL A 164 6.14 -2.32 -11.51
C VAL A 164 7.60 -1.90 -11.31
N ALA A 165 8.35 -2.65 -10.52
CA ALA A 165 9.75 -2.34 -10.23
C ALA A 165 10.63 -2.45 -11.48
N TRP A 166 10.39 -3.42 -12.34
CA TRP A 166 11.10 -3.53 -13.62
C TRP A 166 10.76 -2.40 -14.58
N HIS A 167 9.50 -1.99 -14.65
CA HIS A 167 9.09 -0.87 -15.49
C HIS A 167 9.77 0.46 -15.11
N ARG A 168 10.08 0.63 -13.82
CA ARG A 168 10.78 1.81 -13.28
C ARG A 168 12.29 1.82 -13.53
N LEU A 169 12.87 0.70 -13.95
CA LEU A 169 14.31 0.58 -14.21
C LEU A 169 14.62 1.18 -15.58
N LYS A 170 15.33 2.30 -15.60
CA LYS A 170 15.74 3.02 -16.82
C LYS A 170 17.25 2.97 -16.98
N VAL A 171 17.70 2.57 -18.18
CA VAL A 171 19.11 2.63 -18.54
C VAL A 171 19.39 4.01 -19.11
N ILE A 172 20.31 4.73 -18.47
CA ILE A 172 20.84 5.99 -19.01
C ILE A 172 22.03 5.63 -19.90
N GLY A 173 22.01 6.14 -21.15
CA GLY A 173 23.19 6.06 -22.04
C GLY A 173 24.34 6.86 -21.46
N ASP A 174 25.52 6.35 -21.65
CA ASP A 174 26.78 7.06 -21.34
C ASP A 174 26.96 8.26 -22.28
#